data_c5a05afe3b1283f509ad56b9d4b0e7f2
#
_entry.id   c5a05afe3b1283f509ad56b9d4b0e7f2
#
_cell.length_a   1.000
_cell.length_b   1.000
_cell.length_c   1.000
_cell.angle_alpha   90.00
_cell.angle_beta   90.00
_cell.angle_gamma   90.00
#
_symmetry.space_group_name_H-M   'P 1'
#
loop_
_entity.id
_entity.type
_entity.pdbx_description
1 polymer ?
#
loop_
_entity_poly.entity_id
_entity_poly.type
_entity_poly.pdbx_seq_one_letter_code
_entity_poly.pdbx_strand_id
1 'polypeptide(L)'
;TNYNIGIGYAAGTAITTGIYNTLIGGLAGDALTTGNNNVAIGLNALTNDTKGDQSVAIGNDALNAQNFTTNTDAFNVAVGKSAGGAVTTGIQNTIIGALAGDALTDADYNVAVGLGALSADTLGSKSTAIGTNTLQNQNFTTATDSFNTALGFHAGYAVTTGVQNTLIGGLAGDAITVASSNTAIGYQALTADTQGQNSVAVGHNALATQNSTTTSNIYNVAVGSQAGLVVSTGQQNTIVGALAGDALETGNNNVIIGYGSDAHQSNGANQIVIGHNITAVDNSYFSFGKASNVVSNNFALNDEWSRSS
;
A
#
# COMPACT_ATOMS: atom_id res chain seq x y z
N THR A 1 -27.64 17.50 -33.83
CA THR A 1 -26.18 17.30 -33.97
C THR A 1 -25.67 16.65 -32.68
N ASN A 2 -25.23 15.40 -32.79
CA ASN A 2 -24.86 14.62 -31.60
C ASN A 2 -23.39 14.78 -31.21
N TYR A 3 -22.57 15.46 -32.04
CA TYR A 3 -21.15 15.69 -31.86
C TYR A 3 -20.34 14.42 -31.47
N ASN A 4 -20.79 13.24 -31.95
CA ASN A 4 -20.07 11.99 -31.75
C ASN A 4 -19.03 11.77 -32.85
N ILE A 5 -17.89 11.20 -32.52
CA ILE A 5 -16.87 10.72 -33.46
C ILE A 5 -16.82 9.20 -33.38
N GLY A 6 -17.07 8.52 -34.48
CA GLY A 6 -16.95 7.05 -34.60
C GLY A 6 -16.01 6.70 -35.75
N ILE A 7 -14.88 6.03 -35.46
CA ILE A 7 -13.92 5.58 -36.48
C ILE A 7 -13.56 4.09 -36.19
N GLY A 8 -13.93 3.22 -37.07
CA GLY A 8 -13.65 1.79 -36.96
C GLY A 8 -14.86 0.91 -37.19
N TYR A 9 -14.64 -0.41 -37.27
CA TYR A 9 -15.73 -1.39 -37.44
C TYR A 9 -16.67 -1.31 -36.26
N ALA A 10 -17.94 -1.04 -36.46
CA ALA A 10 -19.01 -0.98 -35.47
C ALA A 10 -18.79 0.00 -34.30
N ALA A 11 -17.88 0.97 -34.43
CA ALA A 11 -17.66 1.97 -33.37
C ALA A 11 -18.95 2.76 -33.13
N GLY A 12 -19.51 2.71 -31.90
CA GLY A 12 -20.71 3.44 -31.50
C GLY A 12 -21.99 3.07 -32.25
N THR A 13 -22.13 1.86 -32.78
CA THR A 13 -23.27 1.47 -33.60
C THR A 13 -24.61 1.47 -32.88
N ALA A 14 -24.67 1.30 -31.58
CA ALA A 14 -25.90 1.30 -30.80
C ALA A 14 -26.32 2.70 -30.31
N ILE A 15 -25.56 3.76 -30.59
CA ILE A 15 -25.89 5.12 -30.10
C ILE A 15 -27.24 5.56 -30.63
N THR A 16 -28.11 5.92 -29.69
CA THR A 16 -29.45 6.52 -30.00
C THR A 16 -29.48 8.00 -29.70
N THR A 17 -29.38 8.39 -28.44
CA THR A 17 -29.41 9.79 -27.97
C THR A 17 -28.12 10.28 -27.34
N GLY A 18 -27.13 9.38 -27.11
CA GLY A 18 -25.82 9.74 -26.53
C GLY A 18 -25.11 10.80 -27.36
N ILE A 19 -24.44 11.74 -26.70
CA ILE A 19 -23.74 12.88 -27.31
C ILE A 19 -22.33 13.05 -26.79
N TYR A 20 -21.49 13.74 -27.58
CA TYR A 20 -20.10 14.08 -27.20
C TYR A 20 -19.17 12.88 -26.96
N ASN A 21 -19.41 11.75 -27.61
CA ASN A 21 -18.55 10.57 -27.48
C ASN A 21 -17.48 10.58 -28.59
N THR A 22 -16.24 10.16 -28.21
CA THR A 22 -15.13 9.91 -29.15
C THR A 22 -14.80 8.42 -29.12
N LEU A 23 -15.15 7.70 -30.19
CA LEU A 23 -15.06 6.23 -30.27
C LEU A 23 -14.19 5.83 -31.46
N ILE A 24 -12.97 5.35 -31.20
CA ILE A 24 -11.98 5.03 -32.22
C ILE A 24 -11.43 3.62 -32.03
N GLY A 25 -11.77 2.72 -32.93
CA GLY A 25 -11.35 1.29 -32.90
C GLY A 25 -12.48 0.36 -33.26
N GLY A 26 -12.14 -0.90 -33.55
CA GLY A 26 -13.17 -1.94 -33.77
C GLY A 26 -13.96 -2.15 -32.48
N LEU A 27 -15.30 -2.10 -32.54
CA LEU A 27 -16.21 -2.29 -31.41
C LEU A 27 -15.98 -1.30 -30.25
N ALA A 28 -15.36 -0.14 -30.49
CA ALA A 28 -15.22 0.89 -29.45
C ALA A 28 -16.58 1.47 -29.10
N GLY A 29 -17.04 1.33 -27.84
CA GLY A 29 -18.33 1.82 -27.35
C GLY A 29 -19.53 1.35 -28.19
N ASP A 30 -19.48 0.17 -28.76
CA ASP A 30 -20.49 -0.30 -29.70
C ASP A 30 -21.85 -0.58 -29.07
N ALA A 31 -21.92 -0.85 -27.75
CA ALA A 31 -23.15 -1.00 -27.00
C ALA A 31 -23.72 0.31 -26.44
N LEU A 32 -22.98 1.43 -26.48
CA LEU A 32 -23.45 2.71 -25.95
C LEU A 32 -24.77 3.12 -26.60
N THR A 33 -25.77 3.44 -25.79
CA THR A 33 -27.08 3.92 -26.26
C THR A 33 -27.33 5.38 -25.93
N THR A 34 -27.35 5.71 -24.64
CA THR A 34 -27.61 7.06 -24.13
C THR A 34 -26.40 7.65 -23.41
N GLY A 35 -25.29 6.90 -23.25
CA GLY A 35 -24.07 7.37 -22.59
C GLY A 35 -23.45 8.59 -23.31
N ASN A 36 -22.95 9.54 -22.51
CA ASN A 36 -22.44 10.83 -22.98
C ASN A 36 -20.99 11.07 -22.51
N ASN A 37 -20.28 11.92 -23.27
CA ASN A 37 -18.97 12.43 -22.90
C ASN A 37 -17.92 11.32 -22.66
N ASN A 38 -18.02 10.20 -23.37
CA ASN A 38 -17.07 9.10 -23.25
C ASN A 38 -15.96 9.19 -24.30
N VAL A 39 -14.76 8.77 -23.93
CA VAL A 39 -13.64 8.56 -24.85
C VAL A 39 -13.30 7.07 -24.82
N ALA A 40 -13.50 6.36 -25.92
CA ALA A 40 -13.13 4.96 -26.08
C ALA A 40 -12.19 4.81 -27.29
N ILE A 41 -10.93 4.47 -27.06
CA ILE A 41 -9.91 4.34 -28.11
C ILE A 41 -9.21 2.99 -28.00
N GLY A 42 -9.45 2.10 -28.94
CA GLY A 42 -8.88 0.76 -28.98
C GLY A 42 -9.91 -0.30 -29.36
N LEU A 43 -9.43 -1.50 -29.69
CA LEU A 43 -10.31 -2.64 -29.94
C LEU A 43 -11.05 -3.01 -28.64
N ASN A 44 -12.38 -3.12 -28.68
CA ASN A 44 -13.27 -3.41 -27.55
C ASN A 44 -13.16 -2.42 -26.36
N ALA A 45 -12.62 -1.22 -26.54
CA ALA A 45 -12.63 -0.21 -25.47
C ALA A 45 -14.08 0.18 -25.17
N LEU A 46 -14.51 0.06 -23.89
CA LEU A 46 -15.86 0.39 -23.42
C LEU A 46 -17.00 -0.34 -24.20
N THR A 47 -16.75 -1.57 -24.64
CA THR A 47 -17.65 -2.27 -25.60
C THR A 47 -18.99 -2.67 -24.99
N ASN A 48 -19.08 -2.97 -23.70
CA ASN A 48 -20.31 -3.44 -23.06
C ASN A 48 -21.15 -2.34 -22.39
N ASP A 49 -20.62 -1.14 -22.27
CA ASP A 49 -21.33 -0.05 -21.57
C ASP A 49 -22.50 0.46 -22.40
N THR A 50 -23.65 0.59 -21.77
CA THR A 50 -24.86 1.08 -22.45
C THR A 50 -25.22 2.51 -22.09
N LYS A 51 -25.00 2.93 -20.85
CA LYS A 51 -25.49 4.22 -20.32
C LYS A 51 -24.52 4.93 -19.37
N GLY A 52 -23.28 4.47 -19.29
CA GLY A 52 -22.25 5.16 -18.51
C GLY A 52 -21.84 6.47 -19.18
N ASP A 53 -21.65 7.49 -18.38
CA ASP A 53 -21.21 8.80 -18.78
C ASP A 53 -19.79 9.10 -18.29
N GLN A 54 -19.07 9.96 -19.02
CA GLN A 54 -17.82 10.58 -18.58
C GLN A 54 -16.67 9.61 -18.27
N SER A 55 -16.59 8.49 -19.01
CA SER A 55 -15.49 7.53 -18.91
C SER A 55 -14.44 7.75 -20.00
N VAL A 56 -13.17 7.46 -19.66
CA VAL A 56 -12.03 7.44 -20.60
C VAL A 56 -11.46 6.03 -20.63
N ALA A 57 -11.59 5.33 -21.76
CA ALA A 57 -11.08 3.98 -21.99
C ALA A 57 -10.11 3.99 -23.18
N ILE A 58 -8.81 3.90 -22.94
CA ILE A 58 -7.79 3.95 -24.00
C ILE A 58 -6.92 2.69 -23.92
N GLY A 59 -7.05 1.82 -24.89
CA GLY A 59 -6.32 0.56 -25.00
C GLY A 59 -7.24 -0.59 -25.43
N ASN A 60 -6.64 -1.69 -25.89
CA ASN A 60 -7.40 -2.90 -26.18
C ASN A 60 -8.04 -3.43 -24.90
N ASP A 61 -9.34 -3.70 -24.91
CA ASP A 61 -10.16 -4.17 -23.78
C ASP A 61 -10.14 -3.25 -22.52
N ALA A 62 -9.81 -1.96 -22.64
CA ALA A 62 -9.93 -1.03 -21.52
C ALA A 62 -11.41 -0.81 -21.17
N LEU A 63 -11.78 -0.93 -19.87
CA LEU A 63 -13.16 -0.88 -19.35
C LEU A 63 -14.14 -1.75 -20.16
N ASN A 64 -13.67 -2.86 -20.65
CA ASN A 64 -14.45 -3.73 -21.54
C ASN A 64 -15.76 -4.22 -20.91
N ALA A 65 -15.76 -4.56 -19.62
CA ALA A 65 -16.93 -5.09 -18.92
C ALA A 65 -17.83 -4.00 -18.31
N GLN A 66 -17.44 -2.72 -18.34
CA GLN A 66 -18.25 -1.64 -17.78
C GLN A 66 -19.65 -1.66 -18.39
N ASN A 67 -20.68 -1.62 -17.54
CA ASN A 67 -22.06 -1.60 -18.03
C ASN A 67 -23.04 -1.02 -16.99
N PHE A 68 -23.43 0.21 -17.20
CA PHE A 68 -24.46 0.85 -16.42
C PHE A 68 -25.83 0.70 -17.10
N THR A 69 -26.83 0.25 -16.35
CA THR A 69 -28.22 0.08 -16.83
C THR A 69 -29.06 1.35 -16.67
N THR A 70 -28.55 2.36 -15.97
CA THR A 70 -29.10 3.72 -15.83
C THR A 70 -28.01 4.73 -16.20
N ASN A 71 -28.40 5.94 -16.62
CA ASN A 71 -27.42 6.98 -16.88
C ASN A 71 -26.63 7.29 -15.59
N THR A 72 -25.35 7.05 -15.63
CA THR A 72 -24.46 7.13 -14.46
C THR A 72 -23.17 7.85 -14.83
N ASP A 73 -22.85 8.90 -14.10
CA ASP A 73 -21.56 9.57 -14.16
C ASP A 73 -20.48 8.65 -13.56
N ALA A 74 -19.85 7.84 -14.40
CA ALA A 74 -18.90 6.83 -13.94
C ALA A 74 -17.54 7.42 -13.54
N PHE A 75 -17.09 8.47 -14.27
CA PHE A 75 -15.78 9.12 -14.07
C PHE A 75 -14.59 8.15 -14.00
N ASN A 76 -14.68 7.01 -14.68
CA ASN A 76 -13.58 6.07 -14.76
C ASN A 76 -12.56 6.50 -15.81
N VAL A 77 -11.28 6.43 -15.46
CA VAL A 77 -10.17 6.63 -16.41
C VAL A 77 -9.37 5.35 -16.48
N ALA A 78 -9.34 4.69 -17.62
CA ALA A 78 -8.55 3.49 -17.86
C ALA A 78 -7.68 3.64 -19.12
N VAL A 79 -6.36 3.55 -18.94
CA VAL A 79 -5.38 3.68 -20.02
C VAL A 79 -4.40 2.52 -19.97
N GLY A 80 -4.47 1.66 -20.97
CA GLY A 80 -3.62 0.48 -21.10
C GLY A 80 -4.40 -0.74 -21.57
N LYS A 81 -3.68 -1.78 -22.04
CA LYS A 81 -4.33 -3.05 -22.41
C LYS A 81 -5.02 -3.66 -21.18
N SER A 82 -6.30 -3.94 -21.28
CA SER A 82 -7.15 -4.51 -20.23
C SER A 82 -7.13 -3.72 -18.91
N ALA A 83 -6.81 -2.42 -18.96
CA ALA A 83 -6.91 -1.56 -17.78
C ALA A 83 -8.37 -1.49 -17.33
N GLY A 84 -8.65 -1.89 -16.06
CA GLY A 84 -10.00 -1.99 -15.55
C GLY A 84 -10.92 -2.92 -16.35
N GLY A 85 -10.36 -3.97 -16.99
CA GLY A 85 -11.10 -4.82 -17.93
C GLY A 85 -12.36 -5.48 -17.35
N ALA A 86 -12.38 -5.81 -16.07
CA ALA A 86 -13.52 -6.42 -15.38
C ALA A 86 -14.44 -5.41 -14.66
N VAL A 87 -14.11 -4.11 -14.64
CA VAL A 87 -14.96 -3.10 -13.99
C VAL A 87 -16.37 -3.16 -14.60
N THR A 88 -17.37 -3.38 -13.75
CA THR A 88 -18.79 -3.45 -14.17
C THR A 88 -19.53 -2.18 -13.81
N THR A 89 -19.76 -1.95 -12.52
CA THR A 89 -20.51 -0.83 -11.96
C THR A 89 -19.67 0.07 -11.04
N GLY A 90 -18.39 -0.26 -10.86
CA GLY A 90 -17.46 0.58 -10.08
C GLY A 90 -17.27 1.97 -10.73
N ILE A 91 -17.17 3.01 -9.90
CA ILE A 91 -17.07 4.41 -10.33
C ILE A 91 -15.82 5.11 -9.78
N GLN A 92 -15.45 6.20 -10.44
CA GLN A 92 -14.39 7.11 -9.98
C GLN A 92 -13.03 6.43 -9.77
N ASN A 93 -12.71 5.45 -10.62
CA ASN A 93 -11.42 4.78 -10.62
C ASN A 93 -10.46 5.42 -11.63
N THR A 94 -9.19 5.58 -11.25
CA THR A 94 -8.10 6.00 -12.14
C THR A 94 -7.15 4.82 -12.32
N ILE A 95 -7.15 4.21 -13.50
CA ILE A 95 -6.49 2.94 -13.79
C ILE A 95 -5.56 3.12 -15.00
N ILE A 96 -4.24 3.16 -14.78
CA ILE A 96 -3.26 3.45 -15.84
C ILE A 96 -2.16 2.40 -15.85
N GLY A 97 -2.08 1.64 -16.90
CA GLY A 97 -1.08 0.55 -17.08
C GLY A 97 -1.74 -0.71 -17.62
N ALA A 98 -0.97 -1.53 -18.32
CA ALA A 98 -1.49 -2.83 -18.76
C ALA A 98 -1.85 -3.69 -17.54
N LEU A 99 -3.03 -4.32 -17.56
CA LEU A 99 -3.55 -5.16 -16.47
C LEU A 99 -3.62 -4.43 -15.11
N ALA A 100 -3.64 -3.10 -15.08
CA ALA A 100 -3.93 -2.38 -13.86
C ALA A 100 -5.41 -2.54 -13.51
N GLY A 101 -5.74 -2.87 -12.25
CA GLY A 101 -7.10 -3.02 -11.76
C GLY A 101 -8.00 -3.92 -12.62
N ASP A 102 -7.41 -4.88 -13.32
CA ASP A 102 -8.12 -5.65 -14.35
C ASP A 102 -9.13 -6.66 -13.78
N ALA A 103 -9.06 -6.97 -12.49
CA ALA A 103 -10.05 -7.79 -11.79
C ALA A 103 -11.12 -6.98 -11.02
N LEU A 104 -10.95 -5.66 -10.87
CA LEU A 104 -11.95 -4.81 -10.18
C LEU A 104 -13.32 -4.96 -10.84
N THR A 105 -14.38 -5.11 -10.04
CA THR A 105 -15.75 -5.23 -10.54
C THR A 105 -16.65 -4.08 -10.12
N ASP A 106 -17.12 -4.05 -8.89
CA ASP A 106 -17.97 -3.01 -8.30
C ASP A 106 -17.20 -2.24 -7.21
N ALA A 107 -15.98 -1.92 -7.50
CA ALA A 107 -15.05 -1.24 -6.60
C ALA A 107 -14.88 0.23 -7.01
N ASP A 108 -14.87 1.14 -6.04
CA ASP A 108 -14.90 2.57 -6.26
C ASP A 108 -13.66 3.28 -5.73
N TYR A 109 -13.39 4.46 -6.31
CA TYR A 109 -12.40 5.42 -5.80
C TYR A 109 -10.97 4.88 -5.73
N ASN A 110 -10.60 3.95 -6.61
CA ASN A 110 -9.25 3.40 -6.63
C ASN A 110 -8.33 4.18 -7.57
N VAL A 111 -7.07 4.30 -7.20
CA VAL A 111 -5.99 4.76 -8.06
C VAL A 111 -5.03 3.60 -8.27
N ALA A 112 -4.96 3.05 -9.49
CA ALA A 112 -4.05 1.98 -9.88
C ALA A 112 -3.18 2.45 -11.05
N VAL A 113 -1.91 2.74 -10.82
CA VAL A 113 -0.99 3.24 -11.84
C VAL A 113 0.26 2.38 -11.91
N GLY A 114 0.43 1.65 -12.99
CA GLY A 114 1.54 0.74 -13.22
C GLY A 114 1.10 -0.60 -13.78
N LEU A 115 2.02 -1.35 -14.38
CA LEU A 115 1.74 -2.72 -14.84
C LEU A 115 1.29 -3.59 -13.67
N GLY A 116 0.10 -4.20 -13.74
CA GLY A 116 -0.42 -5.12 -12.72
C GLY A 116 -0.67 -4.48 -11.36
N ALA A 117 -0.74 -3.14 -11.26
CA ALA A 117 -1.13 -2.48 -10.02
C ALA A 117 -2.58 -2.84 -9.66
N LEU A 118 -2.83 -3.33 -8.44
CA LEU A 118 -4.17 -3.70 -7.94
C LEU A 118 -4.89 -4.74 -8.82
N SER A 119 -4.14 -5.68 -9.44
CA SER A 119 -4.69 -6.54 -10.50
C SER A 119 -5.54 -7.71 -9.99
N ALA A 120 -5.42 -8.12 -8.73
CA ALA A 120 -6.22 -9.22 -8.20
C ALA A 120 -7.48 -8.78 -7.43
N ASP A 121 -7.60 -7.50 -7.08
CA ASP A 121 -8.70 -7.01 -6.25
C ASP A 121 -10.02 -6.98 -7.02
N THR A 122 -11.08 -7.43 -6.38
CA THR A 122 -12.41 -7.48 -7.00
C THR A 122 -13.37 -6.43 -6.44
N LEU A 123 -13.42 -6.24 -5.13
CA LEU A 123 -14.40 -5.39 -4.45
C LEU A 123 -13.79 -4.42 -3.42
N GLY A 124 -12.45 -4.28 -3.42
CA GLY A 124 -11.77 -3.31 -2.56
C GLY A 124 -11.85 -1.90 -3.13
N SER A 125 -12.28 -0.97 -2.31
CA SER A 125 -12.42 0.46 -2.66
C SER A 125 -11.41 1.33 -1.91
N LYS A 126 -11.17 2.54 -2.44
CA LYS A 126 -10.34 3.58 -1.80
C LYS A 126 -8.88 3.18 -1.59
N SER A 127 -8.34 2.35 -2.49
CA SER A 127 -6.90 2.02 -2.53
C SER A 127 -6.15 2.98 -3.44
N THR A 128 -4.90 3.29 -3.09
CA THR A 128 -3.94 3.98 -3.96
C THR A 128 -2.74 3.09 -4.20
N ALA A 129 -2.59 2.57 -5.41
CA ALA A 129 -1.52 1.68 -5.83
C ALA A 129 -0.74 2.29 -7.01
N ILE A 130 0.47 2.79 -6.76
CA ILE A 130 1.30 3.44 -7.79
C ILE A 130 2.66 2.75 -7.90
N GLY A 131 2.89 2.09 -9.01
CA GLY A 131 4.10 1.32 -9.30
C GLY A 131 3.78 -0.05 -9.87
N THR A 132 4.75 -0.70 -10.51
CA THR A 132 4.58 -2.04 -11.05
C THR A 132 4.29 -3.05 -9.93
N ASN A 133 3.23 -3.84 -10.09
CA ASN A 133 2.77 -4.87 -9.16
C ASN A 133 2.56 -4.37 -7.72
N THR A 134 2.19 -3.11 -7.56
CA THR A 134 1.85 -2.53 -6.25
C THR A 134 0.47 -3.02 -5.82
N LEU A 135 0.34 -3.52 -4.57
CA LEU A 135 -0.89 -4.16 -4.05
C LEU A 135 -1.46 -5.24 -4.99
N GLN A 136 -0.58 -5.95 -5.70
CA GLN A 136 -1.00 -6.87 -6.76
C GLN A 136 -1.96 -7.96 -6.27
N ASN A 137 -1.73 -8.52 -5.09
CA ASN A 137 -2.49 -9.64 -4.54
C ASN A 137 -3.64 -9.20 -3.62
N GLN A 138 -3.86 -7.87 -3.45
CA GLN A 138 -5.01 -7.40 -2.70
C GLN A 138 -6.28 -7.95 -3.32
N ASN A 139 -7.14 -8.58 -2.49
CA ASN A 139 -8.40 -9.11 -2.98
C ASN A 139 -9.46 -9.20 -1.89
N PHE A 140 -10.40 -8.28 -1.96
CA PHE A 140 -11.59 -8.30 -1.12
C PHE A 140 -12.75 -8.94 -1.89
N THR A 141 -13.31 -10.00 -1.34
CA THR A 141 -14.48 -10.71 -1.90
C THR A 141 -15.82 -10.14 -1.42
N THR A 142 -15.79 -9.13 -0.58
CA THR A 142 -16.93 -8.32 -0.14
C THR A 142 -16.56 -6.85 -0.27
N ALA A 143 -17.54 -5.98 -0.51
CA ALA A 143 -17.31 -4.54 -0.62
C ALA A 143 -16.62 -4.02 0.65
N THR A 144 -15.39 -3.54 0.49
CA THR A 144 -14.52 -3.14 1.61
C THR A 144 -13.78 -1.86 1.27
N ASP A 145 -13.87 -0.87 2.14
CA ASP A 145 -13.02 0.32 2.11
C ASP A 145 -11.63 -0.04 2.66
N SER A 146 -10.67 -0.27 1.78
CA SER A 146 -9.35 -0.76 2.18
C SER A 146 -8.46 0.32 2.79
N PHE A 147 -8.54 1.56 2.25
CA PHE A 147 -7.67 2.69 2.62
C PHE A 147 -6.18 2.37 2.59
N ASN A 148 -5.75 1.43 1.73
CA ASN A 148 -4.34 1.14 1.53
C ASN A 148 -3.72 2.18 0.59
N THR A 149 -2.57 2.71 0.98
CA THR A 149 -1.75 3.58 0.12
C THR A 149 -0.40 2.93 -0.10
N ALA A 150 -0.10 2.54 -1.33
CA ALA A 150 1.18 1.94 -1.69
C ALA A 150 1.79 2.65 -2.90
N LEU A 151 3.07 3.02 -2.77
CA LEU A 151 3.83 3.71 -3.81
C LEU A 151 5.23 3.10 -3.93
N GLY A 152 5.52 2.48 -5.06
CA GLY A 152 6.82 1.90 -5.35
C GLY A 152 6.72 0.52 -6.02
N PHE A 153 7.82 0.04 -6.59
CA PHE A 153 7.89 -1.30 -7.15
C PHE A 153 7.61 -2.35 -6.06
N HIS A 154 6.60 -3.20 -6.27
CA HIS A 154 6.18 -4.25 -5.35
C HIS A 154 5.83 -3.76 -3.92
N ALA A 155 5.53 -2.48 -3.70
CA ALA A 155 5.05 -2.03 -2.39
C ALA A 155 3.73 -2.73 -2.05
N GLY A 156 3.67 -3.40 -0.90
CA GLY A 156 2.51 -4.19 -0.49
C GLY A 156 2.13 -5.34 -1.41
N TYR A 157 3.10 -5.92 -2.13
CA TYR A 157 2.84 -6.95 -3.16
C TYR A 157 1.96 -8.10 -2.68
N ALA A 158 2.22 -8.63 -1.48
CA ALA A 158 1.52 -9.79 -0.93
C ALA A 158 0.25 -9.43 -0.13
N VAL A 159 -0.08 -8.15 0.04
CA VAL A 159 -1.30 -7.75 0.77
C VAL A 159 -2.50 -8.45 0.14
N THR A 160 -3.30 -9.13 0.97
CA THR A 160 -4.55 -9.79 0.56
C THR A 160 -5.75 -9.05 1.11
N THR A 161 -5.97 -9.10 2.42
CA THR A 161 -7.11 -8.49 3.10
C THR A 161 -6.72 -7.48 4.19
N GLY A 162 -5.42 -7.15 4.30
CA GLY A 162 -4.95 -6.07 5.17
C GLY A 162 -5.49 -4.72 4.73
N VAL A 163 -5.85 -3.86 5.69
CA VAL A 163 -6.41 -2.53 5.45
C VAL A 163 -5.62 -1.43 6.15
N GLN A 164 -5.79 -0.18 5.69
CA GLN A 164 -5.22 1.01 6.35
C GLN A 164 -3.68 1.00 6.43
N ASN A 165 -3.02 0.38 5.46
CA ASN A 165 -1.57 0.39 5.38
C ASN A 165 -1.05 1.54 4.51
N THR A 166 0.05 2.18 4.94
CA THR A 166 0.80 3.16 4.16
C THR A 166 2.18 2.58 3.83
N LEU A 167 2.41 2.20 2.57
CA LEU A 167 3.58 1.45 2.12
C LEU A 167 4.29 2.22 1.00
N ILE A 168 5.33 2.97 1.32
CA ILE A 168 6.01 3.88 0.37
C ILE A 168 7.49 3.53 0.23
N GLY A 169 7.87 3.08 -0.94
CA GLY A 169 9.22 2.64 -1.28
C GLY A 169 9.23 1.31 -1.99
N GLY A 170 10.28 1.01 -2.73
CA GLY A 170 10.43 -0.31 -3.35
C GLY A 170 10.45 -1.41 -2.28
N LEU A 171 9.64 -2.46 -2.43
CA LEU A 171 9.54 -3.58 -1.50
C LEU A 171 9.12 -3.17 -0.07
N ALA A 172 8.48 -2.00 0.12
CA ALA A 172 7.94 -1.62 1.42
C ALA A 172 6.73 -2.51 1.77
N GLY A 173 6.81 -3.23 2.90
CA GLY A 173 5.76 -4.13 3.36
C GLY A 173 5.34 -5.19 2.35
N ASP A 174 6.25 -5.64 1.49
CA ASP A 174 5.94 -6.53 0.36
C ASP A 174 5.51 -7.95 0.76
N ALA A 175 5.84 -8.40 1.98
CA ALA A 175 5.37 -9.66 2.53
C ALA A 175 4.07 -9.56 3.36
N ILE A 176 3.60 -8.36 3.66
CA ILE A 176 2.34 -8.16 4.41
C ILE A 176 1.18 -8.88 3.70
N THR A 177 0.42 -9.67 4.45
CA THR A 177 -0.76 -10.37 3.90
C THR A 177 -2.07 -9.83 4.47
N VAL A 178 -2.36 -10.08 5.73
CA VAL A 178 -3.61 -9.68 6.41
C VAL A 178 -3.39 -8.58 7.45
N ALA A 179 -2.15 -8.15 7.64
CA ALA A 179 -1.81 -7.12 8.61
C ALA A 179 -2.38 -5.76 8.22
N SER A 180 -2.79 -4.99 9.21
CA SER A 180 -3.45 -3.70 9.04
C SER A 180 -2.80 -2.59 9.86
N SER A 181 -3.06 -1.35 9.45
CA SER A 181 -2.63 -0.15 10.19
C SER A 181 -1.12 -0.01 10.33
N ASN A 182 -0.35 -0.47 9.34
CA ASN A 182 1.09 -0.32 9.32
C ASN A 182 1.52 0.88 8.46
N THR A 183 2.59 1.54 8.88
CA THR A 183 3.27 2.58 8.10
C THR A 183 4.69 2.10 7.79
N ALA A 184 4.99 1.81 6.54
CA ALA A 184 6.31 1.43 6.06
C ALA A 184 6.78 2.41 4.98
N ILE A 185 7.78 3.23 5.29
CA ILE A 185 8.29 4.27 4.38
C ILE A 185 9.80 4.10 4.22
N GLY A 186 10.22 3.68 3.04
CA GLY A 186 11.62 3.42 2.69
C GLY A 186 11.79 2.11 1.93
N TYR A 187 12.91 1.97 1.25
CA TYR A 187 13.24 0.71 0.57
C TYR A 187 13.34 -0.42 1.60
N GLN A 188 12.59 -1.51 1.40
CA GLN A 188 12.50 -2.67 2.28
C GLN A 188 12.12 -2.35 3.75
N ALA A 189 11.43 -1.24 4.01
CA ALA A 189 10.84 -1.02 5.33
C ALA A 189 9.75 -2.06 5.58
N LEU A 190 9.78 -2.76 6.72
CA LEU A 190 8.81 -3.79 7.13
C LEU A 190 8.63 -4.92 6.10
N THR A 191 9.70 -5.29 5.39
CA THR A 191 9.64 -6.20 4.22
C THR A 191 9.32 -7.66 4.58
N ALA A 192 9.64 -8.13 5.80
CA ALA A 192 9.43 -9.53 6.20
C ALA A 192 8.12 -9.78 6.97
N ASP A 193 7.44 -8.74 7.44
CA ASP A 193 6.25 -8.91 8.29
C ASP A 193 5.06 -9.41 7.48
N THR A 194 4.39 -10.44 7.98
CA THR A 194 3.23 -11.02 7.30
C THR A 194 1.90 -10.65 7.97
N GLN A 195 1.83 -10.59 9.30
CA GLN A 195 0.58 -10.45 10.03
C GLN A 195 0.64 -9.46 11.22
N GLY A 196 1.79 -8.82 11.45
CA GLY A 196 1.95 -7.82 12.53
C GLY A 196 1.23 -6.51 12.20
N GLN A 197 0.52 -5.97 13.17
CA GLN A 197 -0.29 -4.77 13.03
C GLN A 197 0.27 -3.58 13.82
N ASN A 198 -0.13 -2.37 13.42
CA ASN A 198 0.13 -1.14 14.15
C ASN A 198 1.62 -0.80 14.33
N SER A 199 2.46 -1.14 13.36
CA SER A 199 3.88 -0.79 13.38
C SER A 199 4.18 0.41 12.47
N VAL A 200 5.19 1.18 12.85
CA VAL A 200 5.73 2.32 12.07
C VAL A 200 7.20 2.05 11.77
N ALA A 201 7.54 1.90 10.50
CA ALA A 201 8.88 1.70 9.99
C ALA A 201 9.23 2.78 8.97
N VAL A 202 10.08 3.74 9.32
CA VAL A 202 10.47 4.85 8.44
C VAL A 202 11.99 4.87 8.27
N GLY A 203 12.45 4.51 7.09
CA GLY A 203 13.86 4.45 6.74
C GLY A 203 14.21 3.20 5.91
N HIS A 204 15.34 3.24 5.22
CA HIS A 204 15.88 2.07 4.52
C HIS A 204 16.08 0.90 5.51
N ASN A 205 15.47 -0.25 5.23
CA ASN A 205 15.51 -1.45 6.08
C ASN A 205 15.04 -1.24 7.56
N ALA A 206 14.20 -0.25 7.84
CA ALA A 206 13.62 -0.12 9.16
C ALA A 206 12.67 -1.30 9.43
N LEU A 207 12.83 -2.01 10.58
CA LEU A 207 12.10 -3.23 10.95
C LEU A 207 12.08 -4.30 9.84
N ALA A 208 13.17 -4.44 9.08
CA ALA A 208 13.18 -5.29 7.88
C ALA A 208 12.95 -6.78 8.20
N THR A 209 13.30 -7.25 9.38
CA THR A 209 13.11 -8.66 9.77
C THR A 209 11.92 -8.89 10.72
N GLN A 210 11.17 -7.83 11.09
CA GLN A 210 9.96 -8.02 11.88
C GLN A 210 9.04 -9.00 11.17
N ASN A 211 8.61 -10.04 11.88
CA ASN A 211 7.70 -11.02 11.32
C ASN A 211 6.83 -11.65 12.40
N SER A 212 5.59 -11.20 12.46
CA SER A 212 4.55 -11.85 13.26
C SER A 212 3.85 -12.90 12.41
N THR A 213 3.85 -14.14 12.88
CA THR A 213 3.17 -15.27 12.21
C THR A 213 1.70 -15.40 12.62
N THR A 214 1.23 -14.52 13.48
CA THR A 214 -0.17 -14.44 13.91
C THR A 214 -0.63 -12.99 13.87
N THR A 215 -1.90 -12.77 13.57
CA THR A 215 -2.48 -11.44 13.60
C THR A 215 -2.43 -10.88 15.01
N SER A 216 -1.54 -9.95 15.26
CA SER A 216 -1.30 -9.35 16.58
C SER A 216 -0.84 -7.90 16.46
N ASN A 217 -1.18 -7.12 17.49
CA ASN A 217 -0.73 -5.75 17.61
C ASN A 217 0.73 -5.71 18.10
N ILE A 218 1.63 -5.29 17.25
CA ILE A 218 3.08 -5.26 17.54
C ILE A 218 3.50 -3.93 18.18
N TYR A 219 2.95 -2.81 17.69
CA TYR A 219 3.22 -1.47 18.21
C TYR A 219 4.70 -1.07 18.22
N ASN A 220 5.51 -1.54 17.27
CA ASN A 220 6.87 -1.07 17.12
C ASN A 220 6.89 0.25 16.33
N VAL A 221 7.72 1.18 16.78
CA VAL A 221 8.04 2.41 16.06
C VAL A 221 9.54 2.43 15.78
N ALA A 222 9.95 2.40 14.52
CA ALA A 222 11.34 2.51 14.11
C ALA A 222 11.51 3.61 13.06
N VAL A 223 12.31 4.61 13.39
CA VAL A 223 12.58 5.75 12.52
C VAL A 223 14.09 5.95 12.36
N GLY A 224 14.58 5.69 11.16
CA GLY A 224 16.00 5.77 10.80
C GLY A 224 16.42 4.63 9.88
N SER A 225 17.50 4.85 9.12
CA SER A 225 18.08 3.77 8.30
C SER A 225 18.52 2.61 9.20
N GLN A 226 18.01 1.40 8.94
CA GLN A 226 18.27 0.19 9.70
C GLN A 226 17.87 0.28 11.19
N ALA A 227 16.95 1.17 11.56
CA ALA A 227 16.38 1.19 12.91
C ALA A 227 15.61 -0.09 13.18
N GLY A 228 15.97 -0.83 14.23
CA GLY A 228 15.38 -2.12 14.56
C GLY A 228 15.56 -3.17 13.47
N LEU A 229 16.66 -3.15 12.72
CA LEU A 229 16.90 -3.99 11.54
C LEU A 229 16.59 -5.47 11.78
N VAL A 230 17.04 -6.04 12.93
CA VAL A 230 16.90 -7.46 13.25
C VAL A 230 15.75 -7.75 14.22
N VAL A 231 14.93 -6.76 14.57
CA VAL A 231 13.73 -7.02 15.38
C VAL A 231 12.86 -8.03 14.64
N SER A 232 12.67 -9.20 15.26
CA SER A 232 11.90 -10.30 14.68
C SER A 232 10.50 -10.41 15.31
N THR A 233 10.42 -10.76 16.58
CA THR A 233 9.16 -10.93 17.31
C THR A 233 9.00 -9.95 18.48
N GLY A 234 9.99 -9.07 18.69
CA GLY A 234 9.92 -8.02 19.70
C GLY A 234 8.76 -7.06 19.48
N GLN A 235 8.13 -6.60 20.55
CA GLN A 235 6.93 -5.76 20.50
C GLN A 235 7.06 -4.52 21.37
N GLN A 236 6.27 -3.49 21.06
CA GLN A 236 6.15 -2.28 21.88
C GLN A 236 7.49 -1.52 22.04
N ASN A 237 8.32 -1.56 21.01
CA ASN A 237 9.61 -0.87 21.02
C ASN A 237 9.48 0.48 20.29
N THR A 238 10.11 1.52 20.85
CA THR A 238 10.30 2.83 20.21
C THR A 238 11.78 3.00 19.89
N ILE A 239 12.13 2.98 18.61
CA ILE A 239 13.51 2.94 18.11
C ILE A 239 13.70 4.12 17.14
N VAL A 240 14.52 5.10 17.52
CA VAL A 240 14.72 6.32 16.72
C VAL A 240 16.22 6.63 16.55
N GLY A 241 16.67 6.60 15.33
CA GLY A 241 18.06 6.85 14.94
C GLY A 241 18.56 5.80 13.94
N ALA A 242 19.49 6.18 13.06
CA ALA A 242 20.10 5.20 12.19
C ALA A 242 20.89 4.18 13.02
N LEU A 243 20.77 2.87 12.68
CA LEU A 243 21.37 1.77 13.42
C LEU A 243 20.97 1.70 14.90
N ALA A 244 19.88 2.35 15.30
CA ALA A 244 19.36 2.21 16.67
C ALA A 244 18.64 0.86 16.79
N GLY A 245 18.88 0.14 17.88
CA GLY A 245 18.27 -1.17 18.16
C GLY A 245 18.51 -2.20 17.06
N ASP A 246 19.61 -2.08 16.33
CA ASP A 246 19.90 -2.96 15.19
C ASP A 246 20.42 -4.36 15.61
N ALA A 247 20.68 -4.57 16.90
CA ALA A 247 20.97 -5.88 17.50
C ALA A 247 19.80 -6.45 18.34
N LEU A 248 18.68 -5.72 18.49
CA LEU A 248 17.50 -6.17 19.24
C LEU A 248 16.66 -7.13 18.39
N GLU A 249 16.47 -8.38 18.84
CA GLU A 249 15.70 -9.39 18.10
C GLU A 249 14.28 -9.62 18.67
N THR A 250 14.20 -10.04 19.94
CA THR A 250 12.95 -10.48 20.57
C THR A 250 12.54 -9.66 21.79
N GLY A 251 13.35 -8.65 22.14
CA GLY A 251 13.08 -7.79 23.29
C GLY A 251 11.86 -6.90 23.13
N ASN A 252 11.20 -6.59 24.26
CA ASN A 252 9.96 -5.85 24.29
C ASN A 252 10.04 -4.60 25.17
N ASN A 253 9.15 -3.63 24.93
CA ASN A 253 8.97 -2.45 25.78
C ASN A 253 10.24 -1.59 25.90
N ASN A 254 11.02 -1.47 24.85
CA ASN A 254 12.23 -0.67 24.87
C ASN A 254 12.02 0.71 24.24
N VAL A 255 12.70 1.72 24.76
CA VAL A 255 12.89 3.03 24.16
C VAL A 255 14.36 3.20 23.83
N ILE A 256 14.73 3.19 22.55
CA ILE A 256 16.11 3.29 22.07
C ILE A 256 16.21 4.49 21.14
N ILE A 257 16.91 5.55 21.56
CA ILE A 257 17.00 6.79 20.81
C ILE A 257 18.46 7.21 20.62
N GLY A 258 18.86 7.34 19.37
CA GLY A 258 20.16 7.86 18.96
C GLY A 258 20.93 6.91 18.06
N TYR A 259 21.85 7.46 17.29
CA TYR A 259 22.66 6.69 16.33
C TYR A 259 23.42 5.54 17.01
N GLY A 260 23.29 4.31 16.50
CA GLY A 260 24.02 3.13 16.97
C GLY A 260 23.81 2.80 18.44
N SER A 261 22.71 3.26 19.04
CA SER A 261 22.38 2.90 20.43
C SER A 261 21.55 1.62 20.46
N ASP A 262 21.81 0.76 21.46
CA ASP A 262 21.27 -0.59 21.45
C ASP A 262 20.78 -1.07 22.81
N ALA A 263 19.98 -2.12 22.78
CA ALA A 263 19.60 -2.87 23.96
C ALA A 263 20.80 -3.63 24.53
N HIS A 264 20.70 -4.04 25.80
CA HIS A 264 21.74 -4.84 26.46
C HIS A 264 22.04 -6.17 25.73
N GLN A 265 21.01 -6.83 25.22
CA GLN A 265 21.07 -8.10 24.50
C GLN A 265 19.96 -8.17 23.47
N SER A 266 20.02 -9.14 22.55
CA SER A 266 19.01 -9.33 21.50
C SER A 266 17.58 -9.56 22.03
N ASN A 267 17.42 -10.01 23.28
CA ASN A 267 16.15 -10.18 23.96
C ASN A 267 15.93 -9.15 25.10
N GLY A 268 16.73 -8.09 25.14
CA GLY A 268 16.65 -7.05 26.18
C GLY A 268 15.27 -6.41 26.28
N ALA A 269 14.75 -6.19 27.49
CA ALA A 269 13.40 -5.70 27.69
C ALA A 269 13.31 -4.60 28.76
N ASN A 270 12.27 -3.75 28.61
CA ASN A 270 11.95 -2.66 29.55
C ASN A 270 13.11 -1.68 29.75
N GLN A 271 13.82 -1.33 28.68
CA GLN A 271 14.99 -0.45 28.75
C GLN A 271 14.65 0.93 28.15
N ILE A 272 15.26 1.97 28.70
CA ILE A 272 15.31 3.30 28.09
C ILE A 272 16.78 3.61 27.80
N VAL A 273 17.12 3.77 26.53
CA VAL A 273 18.47 4.01 26.03
C VAL A 273 18.48 5.28 25.21
N ILE A 274 19.16 6.33 25.65
CA ILE A 274 19.18 7.62 24.94
C ILE A 274 20.64 8.11 24.82
N GLY A 275 21.15 8.13 23.58
CA GLY A 275 22.50 8.59 23.37
C GLY A 275 23.07 8.31 21.99
N HIS A 276 24.40 8.29 21.91
CA HIS A 276 25.13 8.02 20.67
C HIS A 276 26.13 6.87 20.90
N ASN A 277 25.96 5.77 20.14
CA ASN A 277 26.76 4.55 20.27
C ASN A 277 26.81 4.04 21.72
N ILE A 278 25.68 3.94 22.38
CA ILE A 278 25.60 3.36 23.73
C ILE A 278 24.79 2.09 23.71
N THR A 279 25.11 1.19 24.64
CA THR A 279 24.35 -0.02 24.89
C THR A 279 23.77 0.05 26.30
N ALA A 280 22.54 -0.40 26.49
CA ALA A 280 21.93 -0.53 27.80
C ALA A 280 22.78 -1.42 28.73
N VAL A 281 22.73 -1.17 30.02
CA VAL A 281 23.51 -1.93 30.99
C VAL A 281 22.86 -3.28 31.30
N ASP A 282 21.53 -3.30 31.43
CA ASP A 282 20.75 -4.51 31.72
C ASP A 282 19.26 -4.22 31.47
N ASN A 283 18.41 -5.22 31.65
CA ASN A 283 16.96 -5.09 31.62
C ASN A 283 16.45 -4.16 32.73
N SER A 284 15.40 -3.40 32.42
CA SER A 284 14.79 -2.44 33.32
C SER A 284 15.72 -1.29 33.76
N TYR A 285 16.68 -0.94 32.87
CA TYR A 285 17.57 0.21 33.09
C TYR A 285 17.20 1.39 32.24
N PHE A 286 17.36 2.60 32.81
CA PHE A 286 17.56 3.83 32.05
C PHE A 286 19.05 4.05 31.84
N SER A 287 19.50 4.18 30.62
CA SER A 287 20.88 4.41 30.23
C SER A 287 20.96 5.61 29.29
N PHE A 288 21.81 6.57 29.58
CA PHE A 288 22.02 7.70 28.68
C PHE A 288 23.50 8.11 28.62
N GLY A 289 23.91 8.68 27.50
CA GLY A 289 25.29 9.11 27.34
C GLY A 289 25.82 9.03 25.92
N LYS A 290 27.13 8.83 25.81
CA LYS A 290 27.84 8.75 24.54
C LYS A 290 28.96 7.72 24.62
N ALA A 291 28.97 6.75 23.70
CA ALA A 291 29.99 5.69 23.61
C ALA A 291 30.28 5.03 24.97
N SER A 292 31.50 5.09 25.46
CA SER A 292 31.89 4.48 26.75
C SER A 292 31.47 5.30 27.99
N ASN A 293 30.90 6.49 27.83
CA ASN A 293 30.45 7.34 28.95
C ASN A 293 28.93 7.19 29.12
N VAL A 294 28.50 6.13 29.79
CA VAL A 294 27.10 5.84 30.04
C VAL A 294 26.77 6.09 31.52
N VAL A 295 25.70 6.84 31.75
CA VAL A 295 25.08 6.97 33.07
C VAL A 295 23.83 6.10 33.08
N SER A 296 23.66 5.27 34.09
CA SER A 296 22.53 4.34 34.15
C SER A 296 21.95 4.23 35.57
N ASN A 297 20.66 3.87 35.61
CA ASN A 297 19.96 3.56 36.86
C ASN A 297 18.94 2.45 36.61
N ASN A 298 18.78 1.56 37.57
CA ASN A 298 17.77 0.49 37.54
C ASN A 298 16.44 1.02 38.08
N PHE A 299 15.37 0.91 37.30
CA PHE A 299 14.04 1.39 37.70
C PHE A 299 13.45 0.69 38.93
N ALA A 300 13.91 -0.56 39.23
CA ALA A 300 13.30 -1.36 40.23
C ALA A 300 14.05 -1.37 41.58
N LEU A 301 15.31 -0.95 41.61
CA LEU A 301 16.20 -1.28 42.74
C LEU A 301 16.89 -0.12 43.44
N ASN A 302 17.01 1.09 42.82
CA ASN A 302 17.84 2.17 43.36
C ASN A 302 17.29 3.57 43.12
N ASP A 303 17.35 4.42 44.15
CA ASP A 303 17.14 5.86 44.06
C ASP A 303 18.40 6.62 43.61
N GLU A 304 19.55 5.96 43.45
CA GLU A 304 20.84 6.57 43.13
C GLU A 304 21.27 6.28 41.67
N TRP A 305 21.77 7.31 40.99
CA TRP A 305 22.34 7.16 39.66
C TRP A 305 23.77 6.60 39.73
N SER A 306 24.03 5.49 39.05
CA SER A 306 25.37 4.93 38.91
C SER A 306 25.99 5.35 37.55
N ARG A 307 27.32 5.56 37.54
CA ARG A 307 28.10 5.82 36.35
C ARG A 307 28.99 4.63 36.04
N SER A 308 28.90 4.07 34.85
CA SER A 308 29.91 3.12 34.38
C SER A 308 31.17 3.89 33.97
N SER A 309 32.28 3.51 34.54
CA SER A 309 33.61 4.09 34.21
C SER A 309 34.20 3.40 33.00
#